data_d77500acbadee35b87aec57a11e9ccfc
#
_entry.id   d77500acbadee35b87aec57a11e9ccfc
#
_cell.length_a   1.000
_cell.length_b   1.000
_cell.length_c   1.000
_cell.angle_alpha   90.00
_cell.angle_beta   90.00
_cell.angle_gamma   90.00
#
_symmetry.space_group_name_H-M   'P 1'
#
loop_
_entity.id
_entity.type
_entity.pdbx_description
1 polymer ?
#
loop_
_entity_poly.entity_id
_entity_poly.type
_entity_poly.pdbx_seq_one_letter_code
_entity_poly.pdbx_strand_id
1 'polypeptide(L)'
;MNMKFLNTKIMNMTPRGIRNNNPGNIRRSNDRWMGLRTKQTDPDFFQFTAPEWGYRALIKTLQTYRRKHGLRTIAELISRWAPANENNTSAYIRSVCREMQMPDSYVPDVEDKGTMCALAAAI
;
A
#
# COMPACT_ATOMS: atom_id res chain seq x y z
N MET A 1 -14.86 -14.04 -29.72
CA MET A 1 -13.77 -13.32 -29.00
C MET A 1 -12.60 -14.26 -28.80
N ASN A 2 -11.40 -13.76 -29.05
CA ASN A 2 -10.18 -14.55 -28.81
C ASN A 2 -9.81 -14.51 -27.34
N MET A 3 -10.04 -15.60 -26.62
CA MET A 3 -9.79 -15.67 -25.18
C MET A 3 -8.32 -15.47 -24.83
N LYS A 4 -7.41 -15.97 -25.66
CA LYS A 4 -5.97 -15.80 -25.44
C LYS A 4 -5.56 -14.35 -25.53
N PHE A 5 -6.06 -13.60 -26.52
CA PHE A 5 -5.81 -12.17 -26.65
C PHE A 5 -6.40 -11.39 -25.47
N LEU A 6 -7.63 -11.73 -25.07
CA LEU A 6 -8.30 -11.08 -23.95
C LEU A 6 -7.52 -11.26 -22.65
N ASN A 7 -7.04 -12.47 -22.37
CA ASN A 7 -6.26 -12.75 -21.18
C ASN A 7 -4.94 -11.95 -21.16
N THR A 8 -4.25 -11.89 -22.30
CA THR A 8 -3.03 -11.09 -22.41
C THR A 8 -3.29 -9.62 -22.15
N LYS A 9 -4.38 -9.08 -22.72
CA LYS A 9 -4.76 -7.68 -22.52
C LYS A 9 -5.12 -7.41 -21.05
N ILE A 10 -5.87 -8.31 -20.41
CA ILE A 10 -6.24 -8.18 -19.01
C ILE A 10 -4.98 -8.18 -18.13
N MET A 11 -4.04 -9.09 -18.37
CA MET A 11 -2.78 -9.14 -17.63
C MET A 11 -1.97 -7.85 -17.77
N ASN A 12 -1.90 -7.26 -18.99
CA ASN A 12 -1.20 -6.00 -19.22
C ASN A 12 -1.87 -4.83 -18.53
N MET A 13 -3.18 -4.92 -18.26
CA MET A 13 -3.96 -3.90 -17.57
C MET A 13 -3.99 -4.11 -16.06
N THR A 14 -3.50 -5.24 -15.57
CA THR A 14 -3.48 -5.51 -14.12
C THR A 14 -2.61 -4.48 -13.42
N PRO A 15 -3.11 -3.81 -12.38
CA PRO A 15 -2.31 -2.83 -11.64
C PRO A 15 -0.99 -3.41 -11.14
N ARG A 16 0.07 -2.61 -11.19
CA ARG A 16 1.42 -3.04 -10.79
C ARG A 16 1.44 -3.58 -9.36
N GLY A 17 0.71 -2.94 -8.44
CA GLY A 17 0.63 -3.39 -7.05
C GLY A 17 0.14 -4.84 -6.93
N ILE A 18 -0.85 -5.22 -7.71
CA ILE A 18 -1.38 -6.59 -7.73
C ILE A 18 -0.36 -7.53 -8.35
N ARG A 19 0.21 -7.18 -9.50
CA ARG A 19 1.21 -8.01 -10.17
C ARG A 19 2.45 -8.26 -9.32
N ASN A 20 2.85 -7.26 -8.54
CA ASN A 20 4.04 -7.30 -7.69
C ASN A 20 3.75 -7.87 -6.31
N ASN A 21 2.52 -8.23 -5.99
CA ASN A 21 2.09 -8.57 -4.63
C ASN A 21 2.48 -7.46 -3.64
N ASN A 22 2.39 -6.22 -4.07
CA ASN A 22 2.80 -5.03 -3.35
C ASN A 22 1.63 -4.03 -3.33
N PRO A 23 0.62 -4.27 -2.48
CA PRO A 23 -0.63 -3.49 -2.51
C PRO A 23 -0.43 -2.01 -2.21
N GLY A 24 0.61 -1.66 -1.49
CA GLY A 24 0.93 -0.27 -1.17
C GLY A 24 1.90 0.38 -2.14
N ASN A 25 2.30 -0.29 -3.21
CA ASN A 25 3.29 0.22 -4.17
C ASN A 25 4.54 0.78 -3.47
N ILE A 26 5.11 -0.02 -2.57
CA ILE A 26 6.33 0.37 -1.86
C ILE A 26 7.48 0.46 -2.85
N ARG A 27 8.09 1.65 -2.94
CA ARG A 27 9.19 1.90 -3.87
C ARG A 27 10.45 1.16 -3.47
N ARG A 28 11.20 0.75 -4.46
CA ARG A 28 12.49 0.08 -4.23
C ARG A 28 13.45 0.99 -3.48
N SER A 29 14.17 0.38 -2.54
CA SER A 29 15.16 1.03 -1.71
C SER A 29 16.18 -0.01 -1.25
N ASN A 30 17.03 0.34 -0.30
CA ASN A 30 17.96 -0.61 0.29
C ASN A 30 17.31 -1.45 1.42
N ASP A 31 16.02 -1.26 1.68
CA ASP A 31 15.30 -2.05 2.68
C ASP A 31 15.28 -3.53 2.29
N ARG A 32 15.41 -4.38 3.30
CA ARG A 32 15.39 -5.83 3.11
C ARG A 32 14.11 -6.41 3.70
N TRP A 33 13.02 -6.19 2.98
CA TRP A 33 11.72 -6.72 3.39
C TRP A 33 11.70 -8.25 3.36
N MET A 34 10.97 -8.85 4.29
CA MET A 34 10.71 -10.29 4.25
C MET A 34 9.78 -10.60 3.08
N GLY A 35 10.01 -11.74 2.45
CA GLY A 35 9.16 -12.23 1.37
C GLY A 35 9.39 -11.59 0.00
N LEU A 36 10.50 -10.88 -0.19
CA LEU A 36 10.85 -10.36 -1.51
C LEU A 36 11.17 -11.49 -2.49
N ARG A 37 10.77 -11.32 -3.75
CA ARG A 37 11.23 -12.20 -4.82
C ARG A 37 12.75 -12.07 -4.94
N THR A 38 13.42 -13.20 -5.18
CA THR A 38 14.86 -13.23 -5.37
C THR A 38 15.29 -12.33 -6.53
N LYS A 39 14.52 -12.37 -7.63
CA LYS A 39 14.77 -11.54 -8.80
C LYS A 39 13.72 -10.44 -8.86
N GLN A 40 14.16 -9.21 -8.71
CA GLN A 40 13.31 -8.02 -8.80
C GLN A 40 13.39 -7.52 -10.25
N THR A 41 12.24 -7.49 -10.92
CA THR A 41 12.17 -7.09 -12.34
C THR A 41 11.47 -5.75 -12.55
N ASP A 42 10.78 -5.22 -11.53
CA ASP A 42 10.17 -3.89 -11.60
C ASP A 42 11.22 -2.86 -11.20
N PRO A 43 11.49 -1.85 -12.04
CA PRO A 43 12.53 -0.86 -11.73
C PRO A 43 12.15 0.08 -10.58
N ASP A 44 10.86 0.24 -10.29
CA ASP A 44 10.38 1.25 -9.35
C ASP A 44 9.89 0.69 -8.03
N PHE A 45 9.26 -0.48 -8.05
CA PHE A 45 8.56 -1.03 -6.90
C PHE A 45 9.07 -2.41 -6.53
N PHE A 46 9.06 -2.71 -5.23
CA PHE A 46 9.37 -4.05 -4.75
C PHE A 46 8.35 -5.08 -5.24
N GLN A 47 8.84 -6.29 -5.44
CA GLN A 47 8.01 -7.45 -5.80
C GLN A 47 8.12 -8.49 -4.69
N PHE A 48 6.97 -8.90 -4.17
CA PHE A 48 6.88 -9.90 -3.10
C PHE A 48 6.45 -11.25 -3.67
N THR A 49 6.76 -12.31 -2.93
CA THR A 49 6.39 -13.69 -3.32
C THR A 49 4.90 -13.97 -3.10
N ALA A 50 4.25 -13.22 -2.20
CA ALA A 50 2.83 -13.35 -1.91
C ALA A 50 2.29 -12.01 -1.41
N PRO A 51 0.96 -11.75 -1.56
CA PRO A 51 0.36 -10.49 -1.10
C PRO A 51 0.54 -10.24 0.39
N GLU A 52 0.55 -11.30 1.21
CA GLU A 52 0.71 -11.17 2.67
C GLU A 52 1.99 -10.45 3.04
N TRP A 53 3.07 -10.71 2.33
CA TRP A 53 4.35 -10.03 2.57
C TRP A 53 4.30 -8.56 2.20
N GLY A 54 3.59 -8.23 1.12
CA GLY A 54 3.37 -6.84 0.72
C GLY A 54 2.51 -6.08 1.74
N TYR A 55 1.46 -6.71 2.26
CA TYR A 55 0.64 -6.11 3.32
C TYR A 55 1.44 -5.94 4.61
N ARG A 56 2.26 -6.92 4.96
CA ARG A 56 3.15 -6.80 6.12
C ARG A 56 4.06 -5.59 5.99
N ALA A 57 4.67 -5.41 4.83
CA ALA A 57 5.56 -4.27 4.59
C ALA A 57 4.81 -2.94 4.69
N LEU A 58 3.60 -2.86 4.15
CA LEU A 58 2.73 -1.70 4.25
C LEU A 58 2.43 -1.35 5.72
N ILE A 59 1.98 -2.34 6.49
CA ILE A 59 1.66 -2.14 7.90
C ILE A 59 2.89 -1.66 8.68
N LYS A 60 4.05 -2.28 8.46
CA LYS A 60 5.28 -1.88 9.14
C LYS A 60 5.71 -0.46 8.77
N THR A 61 5.49 -0.05 7.55
CA THR A 61 5.76 1.32 7.11
C THR A 61 4.87 2.32 7.86
N LEU A 62 3.57 2.03 7.98
CA LEU A 62 2.64 2.87 8.72
C LEU A 62 2.99 2.94 10.20
N GLN A 63 3.39 1.82 10.80
CA GLN A 63 3.86 1.79 12.18
C GLN A 63 5.11 2.67 12.37
N THR A 64 6.02 2.65 11.40
CA THR A 64 7.21 3.51 11.42
C THR A 64 6.82 4.99 11.35
N TYR A 65 5.84 5.34 10.51
CA TYR A 65 5.34 6.71 10.44
C TYR A 65 4.84 7.19 11.79
N ARG A 66 4.13 6.35 12.52
CA ARG A 66 3.64 6.65 13.84
C ARG A 66 4.77 6.78 14.87
N ARG A 67 5.64 5.77 14.92
CA ARG A 67 6.65 5.65 15.97
C ARG A 67 7.83 6.61 15.79
N LYS A 68 8.32 6.75 14.55
CA LYS A 68 9.51 7.57 14.26
C LYS A 68 9.19 8.99 13.85
N HIS A 69 8.07 9.20 13.17
CA HIS A 69 7.73 10.50 12.60
C HIS A 69 6.56 11.18 13.31
N GLY A 70 5.98 10.54 14.32
CA GLY A 70 4.90 11.11 15.12
C GLY A 70 3.60 11.37 14.37
N LEU A 71 3.42 10.76 13.21
CA LEU A 71 2.20 10.91 12.42
C LEU A 71 1.09 10.09 13.06
N ARG A 72 -0.08 10.66 13.26
CA ARG A 72 -1.13 10.05 14.08
C ARG A 72 -2.42 9.78 13.33
N THR A 73 -2.96 10.80 12.66
CA THR A 73 -4.28 10.72 12.01
C THR A 73 -4.20 10.02 10.66
N ILE A 74 -5.36 9.55 10.17
CA ILE A 74 -5.44 9.03 8.80
C ILE A 74 -4.90 10.07 7.81
N ALA A 75 -5.30 11.33 7.97
CA ALA A 75 -4.84 12.40 7.08
C ALA A 75 -3.32 12.53 7.07
N GLU A 76 -2.69 12.49 8.24
CA GLU A 76 -1.23 12.59 8.36
C GLU A 76 -0.52 11.37 7.76
N LEU A 77 -1.00 10.17 8.07
CA LEU A 77 -0.41 8.93 7.57
C LEU A 77 -0.50 8.86 6.04
N ILE A 78 -1.67 9.15 5.48
CA ILE A 78 -1.87 9.08 4.02
C ILE A 78 -1.15 10.22 3.30
N SER A 79 -1.03 11.40 3.91
CA SER A 79 -0.27 12.49 3.30
C SER A 79 1.21 12.15 3.11
N ARG A 80 1.78 11.36 4.01
CA ARG A 80 3.14 10.86 3.84
C ARG A 80 3.22 9.69 2.88
N TRP A 81 2.22 8.79 2.95
CA TRP A 81 2.13 7.62 2.08
C TRP A 81 1.97 7.99 0.61
N ALA A 82 1.10 8.97 0.34
CA ALA A 82 0.72 9.40 -1.00
C ALA A 82 0.85 10.93 -1.11
N PRO A 83 2.08 11.46 -1.18
CA PRO A 83 2.31 12.90 -1.18
C PRO A 83 1.74 13.59 -2.43
N ALA A 84 1.35 14.84 -2.28
CA ALA A 84 0.60 15.60 -3.27
C ALA A 84 1.33 15.78 -4.62
N ASN A 85 2.66 15.74 -4.62
CA ASN A 85 3.44 15.85 -5.84
C ASN A 85 3.33 14.63 -6.76
N GLU A 86 2.85 13.49 -6.25
CA GLU A 86 2.70 12.25 -7.00
C GLU A 86 1.26 11.75 -7.06
N ASN A 87 0.37 12.28 -6.21
CA ASN A 87 -0.96 11.75 -6.01
C ASN A 87 -1.98 12.85 -5.79
N ASN A 88 -3.26 12.54 -6.02
CA ASN A 88 -4.37 13.33 -5.49
C ASN A 88 -4.60 12.91 -4.03
N THR A 89 -3.82 13.48 -3.12
CA THR A 89 -3.80 13.09 -1.71
C THR A 89 -5.17 13.28 -1.05
N SER A 90 -5.87 14.38 -1.33
CA SER A 90 -7.20 14.62 -0.75
C SER A 90 -8.20 13.55 -1.14
N ALA A 91 -8.21 13.14 -2.39
CA ALA A 91 -9.09 12.06 -2.86
C ALA A 91 -8.72 10.72 -2.22
N TYR A 92 -7.42 10.48 -2.05
CA TYR A 92 -6.92 9.26 -1.41
C TYR A 92 -7.35 9.19 0.05
N ILE A 93 -7.20 10.28 0.80
CA ILE A 93 -7.65 10.37 2.19
C ILE A 93 -9.15 10.08 2.28
N ARG A 94 -9.96 10.71 1.41
CA ARG A 94 -11.42 10.48 1.41
C ARG A 94 -11.77 9.02 1.15
N SER A 95 -11.05 8.37 0.23
CA SER A 95 -11.27 6.96 -0.10
C SER A 95 -10.98 6.07 1.10
N VAL A 96 -9.85 6.29 1.77
CA VAL A 96 -9.47 5.52 2.97
C VAL A 96 -10.49 5.73 4.10
N CYS A 97 -10.88 6.98 4.34
CA CYS A 97 -11.88 7.31 5.36
C CYS A 97 -13.22 6.65 5.08
N ARG A 98 -13.63 6.61 3.82
CA ARG A 98 -14.89 5.96 3.42
C ARG A 98 -14.84 4.47 3.68
N GLU A 99 -13.76 3.81 3.30
CA GLU A 99 -13.61 2.37 3.49
C GLU A 99 -13.55 2.00 4.98
N MET A 100 -12.89 2.82 5.78
CA MET A 100 -12.79 2.59 7.22
C MET A 100 -13.99 3.10 8.01
N GLN A 101 -14.86 3.88 7.39
CA GLN A 101 -15.99 4.56 8.05
C GLN A 101 -15.52 5.40 9.24
N MET A 102 -14.42 6.12 9.05
CA MET A 102 -13.80 6.97 10.07
C MET A 102 -13.48 8.33 9.47
N PRO A 103 -13.50 9.40 10.30
CA PRO A 103 -13.06 10.72 9.83
C PRO A 103 -11.57 10.77 9.62
N ASP A 104 -11.08 11.75 8.87
CA ASP A 104 -9.66 11.91 8.59
C ASP A 104 -8.84 12.25 9.84
N SER A 105 -9.50 12.73 10.89
CA SER A 105 -8.87 13.01 12.18
C SER A 105 -8.75 11.80 13.09
N TYR A 106 -9.30 10.65 12.68
CA TYR A 106 -9.18 9.41 13.45
C TYR A 106 -7.72 9.00 13.59
N VAL A 107 -7.34 8.59 14.81
CA VAL A 107 -5.99 8.13 15.12
C VAL A 107 -6.01 6.61 15.23
N PRO A 108 -5.58 5.87 14.20
CA PRO A 108 -5.55 4.41 14.27
C PRO A 108 -4.58 3.93 15.34
N ASP A 109 -4.97 2.88 16.07
CA ASP A 109 -4.05 2.19 16.97
C ASP A 109 -3.16 1.27 16.15
N VAL A 110 -1.90 1.67 15.95
CA VAL A 110 -0.95 0.93 15.11
C VAL A 110 -0.51 -0.40 15.73
N GLU A 111 -0.85 -0.63 16.99
CA GLU A 111 -0.59 -1.90 17.67
C GLU A 111 -1.77 -2.86 17.58
N ASP A 112 -2.95 -2.39 17.16
CA ASP A 112 -4.13 -3.24 17.01
C ASP A 112 -4.15 -3.90 15.65
N LYS A 113 -4.06 -5.23 15.63
CA LYS A 113 -4.00 -6.01 14.40
C LYS A 113 -5.21 -5.78 13.49
N GLY A 114 -6.41 -5.80 14.07
CA GLY A 114 -7.64 -5.62 13.29
C GLY A 114 -7.70 -4.24 12.64
N THR A 115 -7.35 -3.19 13.39
CA THR A 115 -7.29 -1.82 12.89
C THR A 115 -6.28 -1.69 11.75
N MET A 116 -5.10 -2.26 11.92
CA MET A 116 -4.06 -2.15 10.90
C MET A 116 -4.38 -2.96 9.64
N CYS A 117 -5.04 -4.11 9.79
CA CYS A 117 -5.52 -4.85 8.63
C CYS A 117 -6.59 -4.07 7.87
N ALA A 118 -7.52 -3.42 8.58
CA ALA A 118 -8.55 -2.60 7.95
C ALA A 118 -7.95 -1.39 7.23
N LEU A 119 -7.01 -0.71 7.86
CA LEU A 119 -6.32 0.44 7.25
C LEU A 119 -5.54 0.01 6.00
N ALA A 120 -4.79 -1.07 6.08
CA ALA A 120 -4.02 -1.59 4.95
C ALA A 120 -4.93 -2.00 3.79
N ALA A 121 -6.07 -2.62 4.07
CA ALA A 121 -7.04 -2.98 3.06
C ALA A 121 -7.69 -1.76 2.41
N ALA A 122 -7.86 -0.67 3.16
CA ALA A 122 -8.43 0.59 2.66
C ALA A 122 -7.44 1.37 1.77
N ILE A 123 -6.16 1.16 1.97
CA ILE A 123 -5.10 1.74 1.16
C ILE A 123 -4.95 0.97 -0.16
#